data_fd73baad84d6bb63d14fe58c4637b066
#
_entry.id   fd73baad84d6bb63d14fe58c4637b066
#
_cell.length_a   1.000
_cell.length_b   1.000
_cell.length_c   1.000
_cell.angle_alpha   90.00
_cell.angle_beta   90.00
_cell.angle_gamma   90.00
#
_symmetry.space_group_name_H-M   'P 1'
#
loop_
_entity.id
_entity.type
_entity.pdbx_description
1 polymer ?
#
loop_
_entity_poly.entity_id
_entity_poly.type
_entity_poly.pdbx_seq_one_letter_code
_entity_poly.pdbx_strand_id
1 'polypeptide(L)'
;VEVNSGLNIVADENIPYVAEVFGALGKVRTVTGRALSADQVSDADMLLVRSVSRVDQSLLQNSRVKFVATATIGTDHVDLSYLKSHNMGFASAPGSNAISAAEYVLSSLCAIYTLDTLRNKTVAVVGCGNVGSRVLHRLELLGIKTLPYDPPRQEQFNDRDYVTWDAVKGADIVTAHVPLNRTGSHPTLHMFDHAFFTERPSHSVFINTARGSAVDEAALKRVLQSGKQLILVLDVWHGEPAIDRDIVDYARVATPHIAGYSLDGKVRGTRMIFEAACDYFQIPYHWSDPHLAVPEATQEISFPPEISAQDLISQAVLHAYPVMQDDAALRAGMYMDADAWVAHFDRLRKQYPVRREFSYFTVLLQKNQMPEANLLSVRERLQGLGFTVKLT
;
A
#
# COMPACT_ATOMS: atom_id res chain seq x y z
N VAL A 1 5.15 -5.81 32.34
CA VAL A 1 4.17 -5.05 33.13
C VAL A 1 2.81 -5.69 32.88
N GLU A 2 2.30 -6.44 33.87
CA GLU A 2 0.94 -6.98 33.84
C GLU A 2 -0.05 -5.83 34.07
N VAL A 3 -0.46 -5.14 33.02
CA VAL A 3 -1.63 -4.27 33.04
C VAL A 3 -2.77 -5.03 32.38
N ASN A 4 -3.36 -5.98 33.09
CA ASN A 4 -4.58 -6.62 32.63
C ASN A 4 -5.77 -5.72 33.02
N SER A 5 -6.20 -4.85 32.11
CA SER A 5 -7.35 -3.96 32.32
C SER A 5 -8.70 -4.67 32.27
N GLY A 6 -8.72 -5.98 32.07
CA GLY A 6 -9.94 -6.81 32.02
C GLY A 6 -10.83 -6.59 30.81
N LEU A 7 -10.34 -5.95 29.74
CA LEU A 7 -11.11 -5.72 28.53
C LEU A 7 -11.37 -7.02 27.77
N ASN A 8 -12.56 -7.17 27.21
CA ASN A 8 -12.89 -8.20 26.23
C ASN A 8 -12.62 -7.65 24.84
N ILE A 9 -11.69 -8.27 24.11
CA ILE A 9 -11.20 -7.79 22.81
C ILE A 9 -11.52 -8.83 21.75
N VAL A 10 -12.23 -8.43 20.70
CA VAL A 10 -12.45 -9.24 19.51
C VAL A 10 -11.59 -8.70 18.37
N ALA A 11 -10.82 -9.56 17.73
CA ALA A 11 -9.84 -9.14 16.74
C ALA A 11 -9.85 -10.05 15.49
N ASP A 12 -9.63 -9.46 14.31
CA ASP A 12 -9.36 -10.23 13.08
C ASP A 12 -8.06 -11.03 13.27
N GLU A 13 -8.15 -12.36 13.03
CA GLU A 13 -7.04 -13.32 13.18
C GLU A 13 -5.79 -12.98 12.33
N ASN A 14 -5.96 -12.16 11.28
CA ASN A 14 -4.89 -11.78 10.38
C ASN A 14 -4.22 -10.42 10.73
N ILE A 15 -4.55 -9.82 11.88
CA ILE A 15 -3.77 -8.70 12.43
C ILE A 15 -2.51 -9.30 13.09
N PRO A 16 -1.30 -8.98 12.59
CA PRO A 16 -0.08 -9.60 13.13
C PRO A 16 0.08 -9.32 14.61
N TYR A 17 0.47 -10.35 15.37
CA TYR A 17 0.77 -10.27 16.80
C TYR A 17 -0.36 -9.72 17.69
N VAL A 18 -1.60 -9.70 17.20
CA VAL A 18 -2.73 -9.08 17.89
C VAL A 18 -2.97 -9.70 19.27
N ALA A 19 -2.89 -11.02 19.39
CA ALA A 19 -3.08 -11.70 20.66
C ALA A 19 -1.96 -11.42 21.66
N GLU A 20 -0.70 -11.38 21.18
CA GLU A 20 0.47 -11.06 21.99
C GLU A 20 0.44 -9.61 22.49
N VAL A 21 0.22 -8.67 21.55
CA VAL A 21 0.26 -7.23 21.82
C VAL A 21 -0.94 -6.79 22.68
N PHE A 22 -2.16 -7.13 22.28
CA PHE A 22 -3.38 -6.71 22.97
C PHE A 22 -3.71 -7.56 24.20
N GLY A 23 -3.05 -8.71 24.38
CA GLY A 23 -3.14 -9.54 25.58
C GLY A 23 -2.73 -8.79 26.84
N ALA A 24 -1.87 -7.77 26.73
CA ALA A 24 -1.54 -6.86 27.84
C ALA A 24 -2.73 -6.00 28.31
N LEU A 25 -3.72 -5.76 27.44
CA LEU A 25 -4.91 -4.94 27.75
C LEU A 25 -6.10 -5.78 28.23
N GLY A 26 -6.13 -7.07 27.92
CA GLY A 26 -7.26 -7.91 28.33
C GLY A 26 -7.31 -9.26 27.59
N LYS A 27 -8.50 -9.86 27.58
CA LYS A 27 -8.74 -11.16 26.93
C LYS A 27 -9.00 -10.95 25.45
N VAL A 28 -8.08 -11.44 24.61
CA VAL A 28 -8.19 -11.39 23.15
C VAL A 28 -8.84 -12.67 22.63
N ARG A 29 -9.90 -12.51 21.81
CA ARG A 29 -10.53 -13.57 21.02
C ARG A 29 -10.37 -13.23 19.55
N THR A 30 -9.67 -14.08 18.82
CA THR A 30 -9.49 -13.91 17.38
C THR A 30 -10.64 -14.55 16.61
N VAL A 31 -11.05 -13.91 15.51
CA VAL A 31 -12.13 -14.33 14.62
C VAL A 31 -11.74 -14.13 13.16
N THR A 32 -12.36 -14.91 12.27
CA THR A 32 -12.20 -14.70 10.83
C THR A 32 -12.96 -13.46 10.41
N GLY A 33 -12.28 -12.41 9.93
CA GLY A 33 -12.86 -11.10 9.66
C GLY A 33 -14.07 -11.10 8.71
N ARG A 34 -14.05 -11.94 7.65
CA ARG A 34 -15.20 -12.06 6.73
C ARG A 34 -16.43 -12.74 7.35
N ALA A 35 -16.25 -13.54 8.39
CA ALA A 35 -17.32 -14.26 9.08
C ALA A 35 -17.71 -13.57 10.39
N LEU A 36 -17.29 -12.33 10.62
CA LEU A 36 -17.61 -11.56 11.80
C LEU A 36 -19.11 -11.32 11.92
N SER A 37 -19.71 -11.68 13.06
CA SER A 37 -21.14 -11.57 13.33
C SER A 37 -21.44 -10.76 14.59
N ALA A 38 -22.69 -10.27 14.73
CA ALA A 38 -23.13 -9.51 15.88
C ALA A 38 -22.99 -10.29 17.21
N ASP A 39 -23.28 -11.61 17.18
CA ASP A 39 -23.16 -12.46 18.37
C ASP A 39 -21.70 -12.53 18.87
N GLN A 40 -20.73 -12.53 17.94
CA GLN A 40 -19.32 -12.59 18.28
C GLN A 40 -18.79 -11.29 18.91
N VAL A 41 -19.45 -10.16 18.73
CA VAL A 41 -19.02 -8.87 19.29
C VAL A 41 -19.89 -8.38 20.44
N SER A 42 -20.94 -9.14 20.82
CA SER A 42 -21.93 -8.72 21.81
C SER A 42 -21.35 -8.38 23.18
N ASP A 43 -20.34 -9.12 23.64
CA ASP A 43 -19.65 -8.99 24.92
C ASP A 43 -18.31 -8.25 24.84
N ALA A 44 -17.94 -7.75 23.65
CA ALA A 44 -16.65 -7.09 23.43
C ALA A 44 -16.67 -5.63 23.90
N ASP A 45 -15.62 -5.19 24.56
CA ASP A 45 -15.36 -3.77 24.86
C ASP A 45 -14.60 -3.10 23.70
N MET A 46 -13.81 -3.88 22.95
CA MET A 46 -12.97 -3.42 21.83
C MET A 46 -13.11 -4.35 20.64
N LEU A 47 -13.23 -3.76 19.44
CA LEU A 47 -13.26 -4.48 18.16
C LEU A 47 -12.10 -4.05 17.27
N LEU A 48 -11.26 -5.01 16.88
CA LEU A 48 -10.10 -4.79 16.02
C LEU A 48 -10.32 -5.50 14.69
N VAL A 49 -10.36 -4.73 13.59
CA VAL A 49 -10.71 -5.24 12.26
C VAL A 49 -9.64 -4.95 11.22
N ARG A 50 -9.84 -5.52 10.05
CA ARG A 50 -9.18 -5.19 8.78
C ARG A 50 -10.22 -4.86 7.73
N SER A 51 -9.78 -4.45 6.54
CA SER A 51 -10.63 -4.01 5.43
C SER A 51 -11.66 -5.04 4.91
N VAL A 52 -11.57 -6.29 5.33
CA VAL A 52 -12.48 -7.38 4.93
C VAL A 52 -13.74 -7.49 5.81
N SER A 53 -13.78 -6.78 6.94
CA SER A 53 -14.89 -6.81 7.91
C SER A 53 -15.70 -5.53 7.77
N ARG A 54 -16.98 -5.64 7.46
CA ARG A 54 -17.86 -4.48 7.48
C ARG A 54 -18.28 -4.16 8.92
N VAL A 55 -18.11 -2.91 9.33
CA VAL A 55 -18.46 -2.43 10.67
C VAL A 55 -19.53 -1.35 10.54
N ASP A 56 -20.75 -1.69 10.88
CA ASP A 56 -21.92 -0.84 10.77
C ASP A 56 -22.92 -1.10 11.92
N GLN A 57 -24.07 -0.44 11.85
CA GLN A 57 -25.16 -0.62 12.82
C GLN A 57 -25.54 -2.09 12.99
N SER A 58 -25.63 -2.86 11.92
CA SER A 58 -26.08 -4.27 11.99
C SER A 58 -25.15 -5.13 12.84
N LEU A 59 -23.87 -4.83 12.83
CA LEU A 59 -22.86 -5.52 13.64
C LEU A 59 -22.87 -5.05 15.11
N LEU A 60 -23.04 -3.74 15.35
CA LEU A 60 -22.72 -3.14 16.64
C LEU A 60 -23.93 -2.78 17.53
N GLN A 61 -25.16 -2.72 17.00
CA GLN A 61 -26.31 -2.18 17.71
C GLN A 61 -26.64 -2.87 19.06
N ASN A 62 -26.28 -4.14 19.22
CA ASN A 62 -26.49 -4.91 20.45
C ASN A 62 -25.18 -5.29 21.15
N SER A 63 -24.08 -4.60 20.83
CA SER A 63 -22.77 -4.87 21.41
C SER A 63 -22.44 -3.92 22.57
N ARG A 64 -21.43 -4.29 23.35
CA ARG A 64 -20.85 -3.44 24.39
C ARG A 64 -19.62 -2.68 23.91
N VAL A 65 -19.33 -2.72 22.61
CA VAL A 65 -18.14 -2.13 22.00
C VAL A 65 -18.08 -0.61 22.27
N LYS A 66 -16.98 -0.17 22.87
CA LYS A 66 -16.69 1.24 23.14
C LYS A 66 -15.67 1.81 22.18
N PHE A 67 -14.81 0.95 21.62
CA PHE A 67 -13.73 1.35 20.73
C PHE A 67 -13.59 0.37 19.57
N VAL A 68 -13.53 0.93 18.37
CA VAL A 68 -13.27 0.19 17.13
C VAL A 68 -11.94 0.65 16.54
N ALA A 69 -11.08 -0.27 16.14
CA ALA A 69 -9.89 0.09 15.40
C ALA A 69 -9.69 -0.79 14.16
N THR A 70 -9.22 -0.18 13.08
CA THR A 70 -8.83 -0.92 11.88
C THR A 70 -7.33 -0.86 11.65
N ALA A 71 -6.67 -2.02 11.58
CA ALA A 71 -5.24 -2.13 11.29
C ALA A 71 -4.93 -1.86 9.79
N THR A 72 -5.72 -0.99 9.16
CA THR A 72 -5.61 -0.57 7.77
C THR A 72 -5.68 0.95 7.64
N ILE A 73 -5.22 1.48 6.50
CA ILE A 73 -5.28 2.92 6.23
C ILE A 73 -6.71 3.34 5.87
N GLY A 74 -7.33 2.61 4.93
CA GLY A 74 -8.68 2.91 4.45
C GLY A 74 -9.73 2.55 5.48
N THR A 75 -10.77 3.37 5.53
CA THR A 75 -11.89 3.25 6.47
C THR A 75 -13.23 2.98 5.77
N ASP A 76 -13.20 2.69 4.47
CA ASP A 76 -14.38 2.51 3.61
C ASP A 76 -15.35 1.41 4.10
N HIS A 77 -14.85 0.49 4.91
CA HIS A 77 -15.58 -0.63 5.51
C HIS A 77 -16.20 -0.31 6.88
N VAL A 78 -16.00 0.91 7.41
CA VAL A 78 -16.48 1.34 8.73
C VAL A 78 -17.45 2.50 8.60
N ASP A 79 -18.63 2.36 9.18
CA ASP A 79 -19.61 3.45 9.30
C ASP A 79 -19.20 4.42 10.41
N LEU A 80 -18.37 5.38 10.06
CA LEU A 80 -17.87 6.41 10.99
C LEU A 80 -18.98 7.29 11.55
N SER A 81 -20.08 7.49 10.79
CA SER A 81 -21.21 8.29 11.25
C SER A 81 -21.96 7.57 12.36
N TYR A 82 -22.15 6.26 12.23
CA TYR A 82 -22.72 5.42 13.26
C TYR A 82 -21.87 5.44 14.54
N LEU A 83 -20.57 5.21 14.42
CA LEU A 83 -19.65 5.23 15.58
C LEU A 83 -19.71 6.57 16.32
N LYS A 84 -19.67 7.69 15.58
CA LYS A 84 -19.73 9.04 16.14
C LYS A 84 -21.04 9.30 16.87
N SER A 85 -22.18 8.90 16.28
CA SER A 85 -23.51 9.12 16.89
C SER A 85 -23.74 8.30 18.16
N HIS A 86 -22.96 7.22 18.36
CA HIS A 86 -23.04 6.34 19.53
C HIS A 86 -21.86 6.55 20.52
N ASN A 87 -21.07 7.62 20.36
CA ASN A 87 -19.90 7.94 21.18
C ASN A 87 -18.88 6.79 21.28
N MET A 88 -18.76 5.99 20.24
CA MET A 88 -17.74 4.95 20.13
C MET A 88 -16.42 5.56 19.64
N GLY A 89 -15.31 5.23 20.30
CA GLY A 89 -13.97 5.63 19.86
C GLY A 89 -13.60 4.92 18.55
N PHE A 90 -12.81 5.59 17.74
CA PHE A 90 -12.33 5.02 16.47
C PHE A 90 -10.87 5.36 16.20
N ALA A 91 -10.12 4.37 15.71
CA ALA A 91 -8.78 4.57 15.17
C ALA A 91 -8.57 3.79 13.88
N SER A 92 -7.70 4.31 13.01
CA SER A 92 -7.16 3.62 11.85
C SER A 92 -5.63 3.68 11.88
N ALA A 93 -4.96 3.09 10.90
CA ALA A 93 -3.50 3.07 10.84
C ALA A 93 -2.97 3.86 9.61
N PRO A 94 -3.18 5.20 9.55
CA PRO A 94 -2.81 6.01 8.38
C PRO A 94 -1.31 6.01 8.16
N GLY A 95 -0.87 5.65 6.95
CA GLY A 95 0.54 5.62 6.58
C GLY A 95 1.32 4.37 7.03
N SER A 96 0.71 3.42 7.75
CA SER A 96 1.39 2.20 8.21
C SER A 96 2.05 1.42 7.07
N ASN A 97 1.41 1.31 5.93
CA ASN A 97 1.91 0.59 4.75
C ASN A 97 2.44 1.52 3.64
N ALA A 98 2.63 2.81 3.91
CA ALA A 98 2.99 3.77 2.87
C ALA A 98 4.39 3.53 2.30
N ILE A 99 5.31 2.97 3.08
CA ILE A 99 6.65 2.58 2.62
C ILE A 99 6.52 1.47 1.59
N SER A 100 5.86 0.37 1.93
CA SER A 100 5.69 -0.78 1.05
C SER A 100 4.90 -0.45 -0.24
N ALA A 101 3.90 0.43 -0.17
CA ALA A 101 3.19 0.90 -1.36
C ALA A 101 4.09 1.74 -2.29
N ALA A 102 4.95 2.60 -1.72
CA ALA A 102 5.93 3.35 -2.51
C ALA A 102 7.02 2.45 -3.12
N GLU A 103 7.43 1.40 -2.40
CA GLU A 103 8.35 0.37 -2.92
C GLU A 103 7.73 -0.45 -4.05
N TYR A 104 6.42 -0.74 -3.98
CA TYR A 104 5.67 -1.36 -5.07
C TYR A 104 5.73 -0.50 -6.36
N VAL A 105 5.47 0.81 -6.24
CA VAL A 105 5.55 1.72 -7.39
C VAL A 105 6.95 1.71 -8.00
N LEU A 106 7.98 1.80 -7.15
CA LEU A 106 9.36 1.80 -7.62
C LEU A 106 9.75 0.47 -8.28
N SER A 107 9.39 -0.66 -7.68
CA SER A 107 9.62 -1.99 -8.26
C SER A 107 8.92 -2.14 -9.61
N SER A 108 7.66 -1.69 -9.72
CA SER A 108 6.92 -1.71 -10.98
C SER A 108 7.60 -0.87 -12.06
N LEU A 109 8.11 0.31 -11.71
CA LEU A 109 8.85 1.16 -12.65
C LEU A 109 10.17 0.52 -13.08
N CYS A 110 10.92 -0.09 -12.15
CA CYS A 110 12.16 -0.82 -12.45
C CYS A 110 11.92 -2.10 -13.29
N ALA A 111 10.72 -2.71 -13.19
CA ALA A 111 10.34 -3.85 -14.02
C ALA A 111 9.94 -3.45 -15.46
N ILE A 112 9.58 -2.18 -15.68
CA ILE A 112 9.17 -1.65 -17.00
C ILE A 112 10.33 -0.94 -17.70
N TYR A 113 11.15 -0.21 -16.96
CA TYR A 113 12.18 0.67 -17.48
C TYR A 113 13.53 0.50 -16.77
N THR A 114 14.61 0.77 -17.50
CA THR A 114 15.90 1.05 -16.87
C THR A 114 15.89 2.41 -16.17
N LEU A 115 16.75 2.64 -15.18
CA LEU A 115 16.82 3.94 -14.49
C LEU A 115 17.21 5.08 -15.44
N ASP A 116 18.06 4.82 -16.44
CA ASP A 116 18.42 5.82 -17.43
C ASP A 116 17.23 6.24 -18.32
N THR A 117 16.36 5.28 -18.68
CA THR A 117 15.11 5.60 -19.35
C THR A 117 14.16 6.40 -18.46
N LEU A 118 14.04 6.03 -17.18
CA LEU A 118 13.17 6.72 -16.23
C LEU A 118 13.59 8.17 -15.98
N ARG A 119 14.88 8.48 -15.96
CA ARG A 119 15.38 9.86 -15.79
C ARG A 119 15.01 10.80 -16.91
N ASN A 120 14.72 10.26 -18.09
CA ASN A 120 14.25 11.03 -19.25
C ASN A 120 12.72 11.18 -19.30
N LYS A 121 12.01 10.72 -18.26
CA LYS A 121 10.55 10.76 -18.18
C LYS A 121 10.06 11.71 -17.08
N THR A 122 8.84 12.19 -17.27
CA THR A 122 8.09 12.95 -16.27
C THR A 122 7.12 12.04 -15.54
N VAL A 123 7.10 12.09 -14.20
CA VAL A 123 6.21 11.28 -13.36
C VAL A 123 5.26 12.19 -12.58
N ALA A 124 3.99 12.20 -12.96
CA ALA A 124 2.96 12.87 -12.17
C ALA A 124 2.51 11.99 -11.01
N VAL A 125 2.55 12.54 -9.81
CA VAL A 125 2.10 11.88 -8.57
C VAL A 125 0.81 12.55 -8.11
N VAL A 126 -0.31 11.83 -8.24
CA VAL A 126 -1.65 12.32 -7.93
C VAL A 126 -2.05 11.85 -6.53
N GLY A 127 -2.18 12.82 -5.61
CA GLY A 127 -2.30 12.57 -4.18
C GLY A 127 -0.91 12.49 -3.51
N CYS A 128 -0.52 13.58 -2.81
CA CYS A 128 0.79 13.73 -2.16
C CYS A 128 0.75 13.48 -0.64
N GLY A 129 -0.18 12.63 -0.19
CA GLY A 129 -0.32 12.19 1.19
C GLY A 129 0.76 11.20 1.63
N ASN A 130 0.42 10.25 2.51
CA ASN A 130 1.39 9.31 3.08
C ASN A 130 2.16 8.49 2.04
N VAL A 131 1.49 7.98 1.03
CA VAL A 131 2.12 7.18 -0.04
C VAL A 131 2.80 8.08 -1.06
N GLY A 132 2.05 9.04 -1.64
CA GLY A 132 2.56 9.89 -2.72
C GLY A 132 3.78 10.71 -2.33
N SER A 133 3.87 11.22 -1.09
CA SER A 133 5.07 11.92 -0.61
C SER A 133 6.32 11.02 -0.59
N ARG A 134 6.14 9.73 -0.25
CA ARG A 134 7.24 8.76 -0.26
C ARG A 134 7.63 8.34 -1.68
N VAL A 135 6.67 8.28 -2.60
CA VAL A 135 6.95 8.07 -4.04
C VAL A 135 7.72 9.25 -4.60
N LEU A 136 7.26 10.48 -4.37
CA LEU A 136 7.97 11.71 -4.78
C LEU A 136 9.42 11.69 -4.31
N HIS A 137 9.62 11.51 -2.99
CA HIS A 137 10.97 11.49 -2.41
C HIS A 137 11.89 10.47 -3.07
N ARG A 138 11.41 9.23 -3.32
CA ARG A 138 12.22 8.18 -3.95
C ARG A 138 12.55 8.48 -5.41
N LEU A 139 11.61 9.03 -6.15
CA LEU A 139 11.82 9.41 -7.55
C LEU A 139 12.82 10.59 -7.67
N GLU A 140 12.64 11.61 -6.83
CA GLU A 140 13.54 12.78 -6.77
C GLU A 140 14.98 12.37 -6.40
N LEU A 141 15.14 11.47 -5.41
CA LEU A 141 16.42 10.89 -5.02
C LEU A 141 17.14 10.18 -6.19
N LEU A 142 16.39 9.54 -7.07
CA LEU A 142 16.90 8.88 -8.26
C LEU A 142 17.16 9.83 -9.44
N GLY A 143 16.85 11.13 -9.28
CA GLY A 143 17.00 12.15 -10.30
C GLY A 143 15.91 12.11 -11.38
N ILE A 144 14.72 11.57 -11.05
CA ILE A 144 13.57 11.49 -11.95
C ILE A 144 12.70 12.74 -11.75
N LYS A 145 12.29 13.39 -12.85
CA LYS A 145 11.46 14.60 -12.80
C LYS A 145 10.05 14.25 -12.34
N THR A 146 9.62 14.87 -11.23
CA THR A 146 8.29 14.66 -10.62
C THR A 146 7.36 15.85 -10.86
N LEU A 147 6.06 15.58 -10.96
CA LEU A 147 4.98 16.55 -11.12
C LEU A 147 3.92 16.27 -10.03
N PRO A 148 4.01 16.92 -8.85
CA PRO A 148 3.06 16.68 -7.77
C PRO A 148 1.72 17.35 -8.06
N TYR A 149 0.61 16.60 -7.83
CA TYR A 149 -0.74 17.08 -7.94
C TYR A 149 -1.58 16.67 -6.74
N ASP A 150 -1.99 17.63 -5.93
CA ASP A 150 -2.85 17.40 -4.75
C ASP A 150 -3.57 18.73 -4.41
N PRO A 151 -4.73 19.03 -5.04
CA PRO A 151 -5.43 20.29 -4.82
C PRO A 151 -5.80 20.55 -3.35
N PRO A 152 -6.34 19.57 -2.58
CA PRO A 152 -6.61 19.79 -1.15
C PRO A 152 -5.36 20.19 -0.36
N ARG A 153 -4.23 19.54 -0.64
CA ARG A 153 -2.97 19.84 0.04
C ARG A 153 -2.39 21.18 -0.39
N GLN A 154 -2.51 21.51 -1.66
CA GLN A 154 -2.13 22.82 -2.19
C GLN A 154 -2.90 23.96 -1.50
N GLU A 155 -4.21 23.81 -1.35
CA GLU A 155 -5.06 24.78 -0.66
C GLU A 155 -4.70 24.94 0.82
N GLN A 156 -4.36 23.83 1.49
CA GLN A 156 -4.11 23.82 2.93
C GLN A 156 -2.70 24.26 3.30
N PHE A 157 -1.68 23.81 2.57
CA PHE A 157 -0.26 23.95 2.98
C PHE A 157 0.57 24.72 1.97
N ASN A 158 0.30 24.57 0.67
CA ASN A 158 1.09 25.14 -0.44
C ASN A 158 2.62 24.90 -0.25
N ASP A 159 2.98 23.69 0.19
CA ASP A 159 4.31 23.33 0.67
C ASP A 159 5.28 22.88 -0.44
N ARG A 160 4.84 22.93 -1.71
CA ARG A 160 5.61 22.61 -2.93
C ARG A 160 4.96 23.16 -4.19
N ASP A 161 5.68 23.08 -5.31
CA ASP A 161 5.18 23.51 -6.63
C ASP A 161 4.23 22.45 -7.22
N TYR A 162 2.95 22.57 -6.90
CA TYR A 162 1.92 21.71 -7.47
C TYR A 162 1.61 22.08 -8.92
N VAL A 163 1.36 21.05 -9.75
CA VAL A 163 1.05 21.21 -11.17
C VAL A 163 -0.45 21.23 -11.45
N THR A 164 -0.83 21.67 -12.65
CA THR A 164 -2.23 21.62 -13.14
C THR A 164 -2.62 20.21 -13.58
N TRP A 165 -3.94 19.93 -13.68
CA TRP A 165 -4.45 18.67 -14.20
C TRP A 165 -4.00 18.40 -15.65
N ASP A 166 -3.87 19.42 -16.48
CA ASP A 166 -3.37 19.29 -17.85
C ASP A 166 -1.91 18.83 -17.88
N ALA A 167 -1.08 19.31 -16.96
CA ALA A 167 0.29 18.81 -16.81
C ALA A 167 0.31 17.33 -16.37
N VAL A 168 -0.63 16.90 -15.51
CA VAL A 168 -0.80 15.47 -15.16
C VAL A 168 -1.15 14.64 -16.39
N LYS A 169 -2.13 15.09 -17.20
CA LYS A 169 -2.53 14.38 -18.43
C LYS A 169 -1.39 14.24 -19.40
N GLY A 170 -0.54 15.24 -19.53
CA GLY A 170 0.62 15.24 -20.45
C GLY A 170 1.85 14.47 -19.95
N ALA A 171 1.91 14.03 -18.70
CA ALA A 171 3.08 13.35 -18.14
C ALA A 171 3.30 11.95 -18.78
N ASP A 172 4.54 11.50 -18.88
CA ASP A 172 4.86 10.14 -19.38
C ASP A 172 4.30 9.05 -18.49
N ILE A 173 4.31 9.28 -17.18
CA ILE A 173 3.87 8.34 -16.15
C ILE A 173 2.95 9.09 -15.19
N VAL A 174 1.81 8.48 -14.84
CA VAL A 174 0.94 8.96 -13.77
C VAL A 174 0.79 7.86 -12.73
N THR A 175 0.97 8.20 -11.45
CA THR A 175 0.76 7.28 -10.34
C THR A 175 -0.23 7.86 -9.34
N ALA A 176 -1.28 7.10 -9.03
CA ALA A 176 -2.43 7.53 -8.22
C ALA A 176 -2.33 7.02 -6.78
N HIS A 177 -2.48 7.96 -5.82
CA HIS A 177 -2.41 7.72 -4.37
C HIS A 177 -3.48 8.49 -3.60
N VAL A 178 -4.62 8.72 -4.23
CA VAL A 178 -5.74 9.47 -3.66
C VAL A 178 -6.65 8.59 -2.78
N PRO A 179 -7.31 9.14 -1.74
CA PRO A 179 -8.43 8.46 -1.09
C PRO A 179 -9.62 8.36 -2.05
N LEU A 180 -10.62 7.54 -1.75
CA LEU A 180 -11.88 7.52 -2.49
C LEU A 180 -12.87 8.50 -1.86
N ASN A 181 -13.00 9.67 -2.44
CA ASN A 181 -13.97 10.69 -2.07
C ASN A 181 -15.09 10.72 -3.11
N ARG A 182 -16.33 10.50 -2.67
CA ARG A 182 -17.51 10.52 -3.55
C ARG A 182 -18.12 11.90 -3.71
N THR A 183 -17.88 12.77 -2.73
CA THR A 183 -18.48 14.10 -2.61
C THR A 183 -17.43 15.11 -2.13
N GLY A 184 -17.79 16.38 -2.04
CA GLY A 184 -16.90 17.47 -1.62
C GLY A 184 -16.32 18.25 -2.80
N SER A 185 -15.42 19.19 -2.52
CA SER A 185 -14.80 20.05 -3.54
C SER A 185 -13.82 19.30 -4.46
N HIS A 186 -13.26 18.20 -4.00
CA HIS A 186 -12.28 17.40 -4.75
C HIS A 186 -12.69 15.91 -4.74
N PRO A 187 -13.77 15.53 -5.47
CA PRO A 187 -14.18 14.14 -5.57
C PRO A 187 -13.14 13.35 -6.37
N THR A 188 -12.88 12.11 -5.96
CA THR A 188 -11.91 11.23 -6.63
C THR A 188 -12.58 9.99 -7.24
N LEU A 189 -13.87 9.79 -7.00
CA LEU A 189 -14.65 8.76 -7.68
C LEU A 189 -14.63 9.02 -9.19
N HIS A 190 -14.13 8.05 -9.96
CA HIS A 190 -14.00 8.13 -11.42
C HIS A 190 -13.22 9.37 -11.93
N MET A 191 -12.28 9.90 -11.12
CA MET A 191 -11.47 11.04 -11.55
C MET A 191 -10.58 10.72 -12.77
N PHE A 192 -10.23 9.44 -12.93
CA PHE A 192 -9.56 8.92 -14.12
C PHE A 192 -10.61 8.33 -15.06
N ASP A 193 -11.20 9.21 -15.84
CA ASP A 193 -12.33 8.94 -16.72
C ASP A 193 -11.91 8.71 -18.20
N HIS A 194 -12.89 8.65 -19.08
CA HIS A 194 -12.68 8.49 -20.54
C HIS A 194 -11.79 9.59 -21.12
N ALA A 195 -12.02 10.85 -20.74
CA ALA A 195 -11.27 11.99 -21.29
C ALA A 195 -9.80 11.89 -20.85
N PHE A 196 -9.56 11.59 -19.56
CA PHE A 196 -8.22 11.37 -19.03
C PHE A 196 -7.44 10.33 -19.86
N PHE A 197 -7.99 9.13 -20.08
CA PHE A 197 -7.27 8.08 -20.78
C PHE A 197 -7.11 8.34 -22.27
N THR A 198 -8.08 9.01 -22.91
CA THR A 198 -8.03 9.36 -24.34
C THR A 198 -6.95 10.40 -24.62
N GLU A 199 -6.83 11.41 -23.74
CA GLU A 199 -5.88 12.53 -23.90
C GLU A 199 -4.44 12.16 -23.51
N ARG A 200 -4.22 11.04 -22.81
CA ARG A 200 -2.86 10.59 -22.45
C ARG A 200 -1.98 10.35 -23.69
N PRO A 201 -0.66 10.62 -23.61
CA PRO A 201 0.27 10.21 -24.65
C PRO A 201 0.23 8.70 -24.88
N SER A 202 0.37 8.25 -26.12
CA SER A 202 0.51 6.82 -26.44
C SER A 202 1.74 6.24 -25.74
N HIS A 203 1.63 4.99 -25.28
CA HIS A 203 2.65 4.29 -24.49
C HIS A 203 3.00 4.95 -23.15
N SER A 204 2.16 5.91 -22.68
CA SER A 204 2.30 6.43 -21.32
C SER A 204 1.88 5.39 -20.30
N VAL A 205 2.46 5.51 -19.10
CA VAL A 205 2.19 4.59 -17.97
C VAL A 205 1.12 5.19 -17.06
N PHE A 206 0.20 4.34 -16.61
CA PHE A 206 -0.73 4.66 -15.54
C PHE A 206 -0.64 3.61 -14.43
N ILE A 207 -0.36 4.06 -13.20
CA ILE A 207 -0.21 3.22 -12.01
C ILE A 207 -1.33 3.55 -11.04
N ASN A 208 -2.11 2.54 -10.62
CA ASN A 208 -3.12 2.72 -9.60
C ASN A 208 -2.87 1.80 -8.39
N THR A 209 -2.44 2.39 -7.29
CA THR A 209 -2.31 1.76 -5.97
C THR A 209 -3.21 2.45 -4.92
N ALA A 210 -4.19 3.22 -5.39
CA ALA A 210 -5.10 4.00 -4.55
C ALA A 210 -6.39 3.24 -4.24
N ARG A 211 -7.39 3.37 -5.11
CA ARG A 211 -8.68 2.65 -5.08
C ARG A 211 -9.13 2.35 -6.51
N GLY A 212 -9.73 1.17 -6.74
CA GLY A 212 -10.25 0.79 -8.06
C GLY A 212 -11.25 1.82 -8.59
N SER A 213 -12.20 2.22 -7.76
CA SER A 213 -13.23 3.19 -8.15
C SER A 213 -12.75 4.63 -8.36
N ALA A 214 -11.46 4.93 -8.19
CA ALA A 214 -10.89 6.19 -8.68
C ALA A 214 -10.80 6.21 -10.22
N VAL A 215 -10.81 5.03 -10.84
CA VAL A 215 -10.86 4.80 -12.28
C VAL A 215 -12.31 4.47 -12.69
N ASP A 216 -12.79 5.05 -13.77
CA ASP A 216 -13.91 4.51 -14.52
C ASP A 216 -13.38 3.36 -15.39
N GLU A 217 -13.40 2.14 -14.83
CA GLU A 217 -12.88 0.95 -15.51
C GLU A 217 -13.62 0.63 -16.81
N ALA A 218 -14.92 0.93 -16.88
CA ALA A 218 -15.69 0.73 -18.11
C ALA A 218 -15.25 1.70 -19.21
N ALA A 219 -14.94 2.94 -18.84
CA ALA A 219 -14.35 3.91 -19.76
C ALA A 219 -12.94 3.52 -20.20
N LEU A 220 -12.08 3.12 -19.24
CA LEU A 220 -10.73 2.61 -19.54
C LEU A 220 -10.79 1.44 -20.53
N LYS A 221 -11.67 0.46 -20.29
CA LYS A 221 -11.83 -0.71 -21.17
C LYS A 221 -12.20 -0.29 -22.60
N ARG A 222 -13.16 0.64 -22.76
CA ARG A 222 -13.52 1.18 -24.09
C ARG A 222 -12.35 1.86 -24.80
N VAL A 223 -11.55 2.64 -24.06
CA VAL A 223 -10.36 3.32 -24.62
C VAL A 223 -9.32 2.31 -25.08
N LEU A 224 -9.06 1.25 -24.32
CA LEU A 224 -8.14 0.18 -24.70
C LEU A 224 -8.64 -0.60 -25.93
N GLN A 225 -9.93 -0.93 -25.95
CA GLN A 225 -10.57 -1.61 -27.10
C GLN A 225 -10.57 -0.76 -28.37
N SER A 226 -10.52 0.57 -28.27
CA SER A 226 -10.36 1.46 -29.43
C SER A 226 -8.94 1.48 -30.03
N GLY A 227 -8.01 0.71 -29.45
CA GLY A 227 -6.62 0.60 -29.90
C GLY A 227 -5.64 1.57 -29.25
N LYS A 228 -6.08 2.34 -28.22
CA LYS A 228 -5.17 3.22 -27.46
C LYS A 228 -4.10 2.39 -26.75
N GLN A 229 -2.85 2.70 -27.01
CA GLN A 229 -1.71 2.03 -26.40
C GLN A 229 -1.36 2.71 -25.06
N LEU A 230 -1.67 2.04 -23.95
CA LEU A 230 -1.29 2.46 -22.59
C LEU A 230 -0.55 1.32 -21.90
N ILE A 231 0.34 1.65 -20.97
CA ILE A 231 0.99 0.69 -20.08
C ILE A 231 0.32 0.83 -18.70
N LEU A 232 -0.39 -0.19 -18.27
CA LEU A 232 -1.14 -0.18 -17.02
C LEU A 232 -0.41 -0.97 -15.94
N VAL A 233 -0.36 -0.41 -14.73
CA VAL A 233 0.07 -1.07 -13.48
C VAL A 233 -1.08 -0.94 -12.50
N LEU A 234 -1.77 -2.01 -12.22
CA LEU A 234 -2.99 -1.99 -11.43
C LEU A 234 -2.87 -2.95 -10.25
N ASP A 235 -2.93 -2.40 -9.04
CA ASP A 235 -3.01 -3.17 -7.80
C ASP A 235 -4.43 -3.20 -7.24
N VAL A 236 -5.24 -2.22 -7.59
CA VAL A 236 -6.61 -2.03 -7.10
C VAL A 236 -7.60 -1.98 -8.26
N TRP A 237 -8.81 -2.52 -8.03
CA TRP A 237 -9.77 -2.82 -9.10
C TRP A 237 -11.18 -2.39 -8.70
N HIS A 238 -12.01 -2.11 -9.68
CA HIS A 238 -13.44 -1.98 -9.44
C HIS A 238 -14.06 -3.35 -9.18
N GLY A 239 -14.91 -3.45 -8.15
CA GLY A 239 -15.66 -4.68 -7.87
C GLY A 239 -14.86 -5.83 -7.23
N GLU A 240 -13.70 -5.56 -6.61
CA GLU A 240 -12.96 -6.60 -5.86
C GLU A 240 -13.87 -7.42 -4.94
N PRO A 241 -13.69 -8.74 -4.85
CA PRO A 241 -12.67 -9.58 -5.49
C PRO A 241 -13.04 -10.09 -6.90
N ALA A 242 -14.20 -9.73 -7.46
CA ALA A 242 -14.68 -10.15 -8.79
C ALA A 242 -14.17 -9.20 -9.89
N ILE A 243 -12.85 -9.14 -10.07
CA ILE A 243 -12.19 -8.21 -10.99
C ILE A 243 -12.33 -8.61 -12.46
N ASP A 244 -12.37 -7.62 -13.36
CA ASP A 244 -12.50 -7.82 -14.82
C ASP A 244 -11.21 -8.38 -15.42
N ARG A 245 -11.29 -9.61 -15.96
CA ARG A 245 -10.14 -10.30 -16.57
C ARG A 245 -9.61 -9.60 -17.82
N ASP A 246 -10.47 -8.94 -18.59
CA ASP A 246 -10.02 -8.24 -19.79
C ASP A 246 -9.09 -7.07 -19.39
N ILE A 247 -9.41 -6.37 -18.28
CA ILE A 247 -8.53 -5.31 -17.76
C ILE A 247 -7.21 -5.90 -17.24
N VAL A 248 -7.24 -7.07 -16.59
CA VAL A 248 -6.02 -7.79 -16.17
C VAL A 248 -5.16 -8.14 -17.38
N ASP A 249 -5.77 -8.56 -18.48
CA ASP A 249 -5.05 -8.92 -19.71
C ASP A 249 -4.36 -7.72 -20.37
N TYR A 250 -5.01 -6.55 -20.37
CA TYR A 250 -4.40 -5.30 -20.82
C TYR A 250 -3.28 -4.77 -19.92
N ALA A 251 -3.26 -5.14 -18.64
CA ALA A 251 -2.28 -4.61 -17.72
C ALA A 251 -0.88 -5.21 -17.93
N ARG A 252 0.15 -4.37 -17.85
CA ARG A 252 1.56 -4.81 -17.85
C ARG A 252 1.94 -5.43 -16.52
N VAL A 253 1.38 -4.92 -15.41
CA VAL A 253 1.50 -5.46 -14.07
C VAL A 253 0.11 -5.43 -13.44
N ALA A 254 -0.38 -6.58 -12.99
CA ALA A 254 -1.66 -6.76 -12.33
C ALA A 254 -1.47 -7.52 -11.02
N THR A 255 -1.90 -6.94 -9.90
CA THR A 255 -1.70 -7.56 -8.59
C THR A 255 -2.98 -7.50 -7.73
N PRO A 256 -3.17 -8.42 -6.76
CA PRO A 256 -4.44 -8.57 -6.06
C PRO A 256 -4.56 -7.67 -4.82
N HIS A 257 -4.38 -6.35 -4.96
CA HIS A 257 -4.50 -5.35 -3.89
C HIS A 257 -3.51 -5.62 -2.74
N ILE A 258 -2.21 -5.73 -3.08
CA ILE A 258 -1.14 -6.10 -2.16
C ILE A 258 0.02 -5.10 -2.15
N ALA A 259 -0.06 -3.99 -2.85
CA ALA A 259 1.01 -2.99 -2.90
C ALA A 259 1.50 -2.58 -1.51
N GLY A 260 0.59 -2.47 -0.55
CA GLY A 260 0.88 -2.17 0.84
C GLY A 260 1.15 -3.39 1.75
N TYR A 261 1.30 -4.60 1.19
CA TYR A 261 1.44 -5.83 1.99
C TYR A 261 2.91 -6.13 2.32
N SER A 262 3.46 -5.46 3.35
CA SER A 262 4.70 -5.90 4.01
C SER A 262 4.42 -6.32 5.45
N LEU A 263 5.22 -7.20 6.01
CA LEU A 263 5.15 -7.52 7.43
C LEU A 263 5.42 -6.26 8.29
N ASP A 264 6.43 -5.48 7.89
CA ASP A 264 6.82 -4.24 8.55
C ASP A 264 5.65 -3.23 8.59
N GLY A 265 4.95 -3.04 7.48
CA GLY A 265 3.77 -2.18 7.39
C GLY A 265 2.59 -2.68 8.23
N LYS A 266 2.36 -4.00 8.21
CA LYS A 266 1.30 -4.63 9.02
C LYS A 266 1.57 -4.48 10.51
N VAL A 267 2.81 -4.68 10.96
CA VAL A 267 3.21 -4.50 12.38
C VAL A 267 3.09 -3.04 12.81
N ARG A 268 3.50 -2.10 11.96
CA ARG A 268 3.23 -0.67 12.23
C ARG A 268 1.73 -0.39 12.39
N GLY A 269 0.88 -1.01 11.57
CA GLY A 269 -0.56 -0.92 11.71
C GLY A 269 -1.05 -1.42 13.07
N THR A 270 -0.58 -2.60 13.50
CA THR A 270 -0.90 -3.16 14.83
C THR A 270 -0.45 -2.22 15.94
N ARG A 271 0.77 -1.67 15.85
CA ARG A 271 1.29 -0.70 16.81
C ARG A 271 0.40 0.54 16.90
N MET A 272 0.06 1.16 15.76
CA MET A 272 -0.74 2.39 15.74
C MET A 272 -2.11 2.21 16.39
N ILE A 273 -2.80 1.09 16.10
CA ILE A 273 -4.11 0.82 16.73
C ILE A 273 -3.99 0.43 18.19
N PHE A 274 -2.87 -0.17 18.62
CA PHE A 274 -2.58 -0.45 20.01
C PHE A 274 -2.36 0.84 20.81
N GLU A 275 -1.51 1.74 20.32
CA GLU A 275 -1.25 3.04 20.91
C GLU A 275 -2.55 3.84 21.04
N ALA A 276 -3.36 3.91 19.98
CA ALA A 276 -4.65 4.60 20.00
C ALA A 276 -5.67 3.97 20.99
N ALA A 277 -5.66 2.65 21.15
CA ALA A 277 -6.50 1.98 22.15
C ALA A 277 -6.06 2.32 23.56
N CYS A 278 -4.76 2.31 23.83
CA CYS A 278 -4.20 2.68 25.12
C CYS A 278 -4.57 4.13 25.51
N ASP A 279 -4.43 5.05 24.53
CA ASP A 279 -4.81 6.46 24.73
C ASP A 279 -6.31 6.61 25.01
N TYR A 280 -7.17 5.90 24.28
CA TYR A 280 -8.62 5.96 24.49
C TYR A 280 -9.05 5.44 25.86
N PHE A 281 -8.48 4.31 26.28
CA PHE A 281 -8.80 3.70 27.58
C PHE A 281 -7.96 4.26 28.74
N GLN A 282 -7.08 5.23 28.46
CA GLN A 282 -6.16 5.86 29.44
C GLN A 282 -5.27 4.83 30.16
N ILE A 283 -4.79 3.84 29.42
CA ILE A 283 -3.91 2.78 29.92
C ILE A 283 -2.46 3.16 29.60
N PRO A 284 -1.57 3.32 30.60
CA PRO A 284 -0.16 3.53 30.34
C PRO A 284 0.44 2.35 29.57
N TYR A 285 1.22 2.63 28.54
CA TYR A 285 1.84 1.60 27.73
C TYR A 285 3.30 1.91 27.42
N HIS A 286 4.04 0.84 27.14
CA HIS A 286 5.33 0.89 26.47
C HIS A 286 5.29 -0.09 25.31
N TRP A 287 5.49 0.41 24.10
CA TRP A 287 5.60 -0.47 22.93
C TRP A 287 6.95 -1.19 22.98
N SER A 288 6.93 -2.50 23.10
CA SER A 288 8.06 -3.35 22.72
C SER A 288 7.73 -3.99 21.37
N ASP A 289 8.62 -3.85 20.41
CA ASP A 289 8.42 -4.58 19.15
C ASP A 289 8.20 -6.04 19.49
N PRO A 290 7.06 -6.64 19.07
CA PRO A 290 6.88 -8.07 19.24
C PRO A 290 8.12 -8.70 18.63
N HIS A 291 8.65 -9.75 19.28
CA HIS A 291 9.80 -10.48 18.77
C HIS A 291 9.40 -11.04 17.41
N LEU A 292 9.45 -10.14 16.44
CA LEU A 292 9.50 -10.53 15.06
C LEU A 292 10.57 -11.59 15.08
N ALA A 293 10.24 -12.84 14.72
CA ALA A 293 11.23 -13.79 14.31
C ALA A 293 11.90 -13.22 13.05
N VAL A 294 12.54 -12.09 13.25
CA VAL A 294 13.48 -11.53 12.33
C VAL A 294 14.65 -12.47 12.48
N PRO A 295 15.06 -13.18 11.43
CA PRO A 295 16.40 -13.73 11.44
C PRO A 295 17.30 -12.56 11.88
N GLU A 296 18.12 -12.74 12.89
CA GLU A 296 19.01 -11.68 13.43
C GLU A 296 19.94 -11.07 12.37
N ALA A 297 20.00 -11.67 11.17
CA ALA A 297 20.72 -11.20 10.01
C ALA A 297 19.74 -10.63 8.97
N THR A 298 19.93 -9.35 8.62
CA THR A 298 19.37 -8.77 7.39
C THR A 298 19.79 -9.61 6.19
N GLN A 299 18.89 -9.79 5.21
CA GLN A 299 19.25 -10.52 4.00
C GLN A 299 20.28 -9.71 3.22
N GLU A 300 21.47 -10.26 3.04
CA GLU A 300 22.56 -9.62 2.28
C GLU A 300 22.35 -9.86 0.78
N ILE A 301 22.53 -8.79 0.00
CA ILE A 301 22.46 -8.79 -1.46
C ILE A 301 23.82 -8.35 -2.00
N SER A 302 24.39 -9.15 -2.89
CA SER A 302 25.64 -8.82 -3.61
C SER A 302 25.42 -8.90 -5.11
N PHE A 303 26.20 -8.14 -5.85
CA PHE A 303 26.10 -8.06 -7.31
C PHE A 303 27.48 -8.31 -7.97
N PRO A 304 27.47 -8.74 -9.25
CA PRO A 304 28.70 -8.89 -10.01
C PRO A 304 29.53 -7.59 -10.06
N PRO A 305 30.85 -7.66 -10.09
CA PRO A 305 31.71 -6.46 -10.07
C PRO A 305 31.54 -5.55 -11.30
N GLU A 306 31.09 -6.07 -12.45
CA GLU A 306 30.92 -5.33 -13.70
C GLU A 306 29.55 -4.65 -13.84
N ILE A 307 28.68 -4.71 -12.83
CA ILE A 307 27.34 -4.11 -12.90
C ILE A 307 27.42 -2.58 -12.95
N SER A 308 26.61 -1.96 -13.79
CA SER A 308 26.52 -0.50 -13.81
C SER A 308 25.88 0.03 -12.52
N ALA A 309 26.20 1.28 -12.15
CA ALA A 309 25.60 1.92 -10.97
C ALA A 309 24.06 1.96 -11.04
N GLN A 310 23.48 2.15 -12.21
CA GLN A 310 22.05 2.21 -12.46
C GLN A 310 21.41 0.83 -12.37
N ASP A 311 22.03 -0.16 -12.99
CA ASP A 311 21.52 -1.54 -12.96
C ASP A 311 21.59 -2.11 -11.54
N LEU A 312 22.62 -1.77 -10.77
CA LEU A 312 22.74 -2.20 -9.37
C LEU A 312 21.57 -1.72 -8.53
N ILE A 313 21.17 -0.44 -8.66
CA ILE A 313 20.02 0.10 -7.92
C ILE A 313 18.73 -0.59 -8.37
N SER A 314 18.49 -0.72 -9.68
CA SER A 314 17.30 -1.41 -10.20
C SER A 314 17.24 -2.87 -9.77
N GLN A 315 18.36 -3.58 -9.80
CA GLN A 315 18.43 -4.98 -9.39
C GLN A 315 18.26 -5.14 -7.87
N ALA A 316 18.79 -4.21 -7.06
CA ALA A 316 18.56 -4.23 -5.61
C ALA A 316 17.06 -4.08 -5.29
N VAL A 317 16.37 -3.16 -5.97
CA VAL A 317 14.92 -2.96 -5.84
C VAL A 317 14.16 -4.23 -6.24
N LEU A 318 14.46 -4.81 -7.40
CA LEU A 318 13.77 -5.99 -7.93
C LEU A 318 14.11 -7.27 -7.16
N HIS A 319 15.29 -7.35 -6.55
CA HIS A 319 15.66 -8.45 -5.66
C HIS A 319 14.88 -8.39 -4.35
N ALA A 320 14.82 -7.20 -3.73
CA ALA A 320 14.08 -6.99 -2.48
C ALA A 320 12.57 -7.15 -2.66
N TYR A 321 12.04 -6.71 -3.80
CA TYR A 321 10.64 -6.89 -4.15
C TYR A 321 10.44 -7.19 -5.65
N PRO A 322 10.35 -8.46 -6.05
CA PRO A 322 10.13 -8.86 -7.44
C PRO A 322 8.64 -8.82 -7.82
N VAL A 323 8.08 -7.63 -8.07
CA VAL A 323 6.65 -7.40 -8.33
C VAL A 323 6.04 -8.30 -9.41
N MET A 324 6.84 -8.72 -10.41
CA MET A 324 6.38 -9.63 -11.46
C MET A 324 6.02 -11.03 -10.97
N GLN A 325 6.46 -11.44 -9.78
CA GLN A 325 6.01 -12.70 -9.16
C GLN A 325 4.56 -12.59 -8.70
N ASP A 326 4.15 -11.43 -8.18
CA ASP A 326 2.77 -11.18 -7.76
C ASP A 326 1.84 -11.09 -8.99
N ASP A 327 2.30 -10.46 -10.08
CA ASP A 327 1.60 -10.45 -11.36
C ASP A 327 1.38 -11.87 -11.90
N ALA A 328 2.44 -12.68 -11.93
CA ALA A 328 2.36 -14.07 -12.38
C ALA A 328 1.41 -14.89 -11.50
N ALA A 329 1.43 -14.68 -10.18
CA ALA A 329 0.53 -15.35 -9.25
C ALA A 329 -0.94 -15.03 -9.52
N LEU A 330 -1.29 -13.75 -9.78
CA LEU A 330 -2.65 -13.37 -10.15
C LEU A 330 -3.06 -14.00 -11.49
N ARG A 331 -2.21 -13.88 -12.51
CA ARG A 331 -2.49 -14.40 -13.86
C ARG A 331 -2.64 -15.92 -13.91
N ALA A 332 -2.07 -16.66 -12.98
CA ALA A 332 -2.26 -18.11 -12.87
C ALA A 332 -3.74 -18.52 -12.71
N GLY A 333 -4.61 -17.59 -12.27
CA GLY A 333 -6.05 -17.80 -12.16
C GLY A 333 -6.88 -17.40 -13.38
N MET A 334 -6.29 -16.84 -14.43
CA MET A 334 -7.02 -16.24 -15.57
C MET A 334 -7.98 -17.19 -16.30
N TYR A 335 -7.72 -18.49 -16.27
CA TYR A 335 -8.52 -19.51 -16.95
C TYR A 335 -9.47 -20.29 -16.02
N MET A 336 -9.56 -19.92 -14.73
CA MET A 336 -10.48 -20.51 -13.78
C MET A 336 -11.93 -20.09 -14.09
N ASP A 337 -12.94 -20.82 -13.62
CA ASP A 337 -14.32 -20.35 -13.64
C ASP A 337 -14.51 -19.07 -12.79
N ALA A 338 -15.70 -18.46 -12.82
CA ALA A 338 -15.93 -17.17 -12.18
C ALA A 338 -15.78 -17.25 -10.64
N ASP A 339 -16.30 -18.30 -10.00
CA ASP A 339 -16.25 -18.45 -8.54
C ASP A 339 -14.83 -18.76 -8.09
N ALA A 340 -14.13 -19.62 -8.81
CA ALA A 340 -12.73 -19.94 -8.54
C ALA A 340 -11.81 -18.73 -8.74
N TRP A 341 -12.11 -17.85 -9.71
CA TRP A 341 -11.38 -16.59 -9.91
C TRP A 341 -11.51 -15.65 -8.70
N VAL A 342 -12.73 -15.45 -8.22
CA VAL A 342 -13.00 -14.66 -7.02
C VAL A 342 -12.27 -15.25 -5.79
N ALA A 343 -12.38 -16.56 -5.62
CA ALA A 343 -11.67 -17.26 -4.53
C ALA A 343 -10.14 -17.21 -4.67
N HIS A 344 -9.62 -17.20 -5.92
CA HIS A 344 -8.18 -17.07 -6.18
C HIS A 344 -7.66 -15.70 -5.74
N PHE A 345 -8.34 -14.60 -6.10
CA PHE A 345 -7.98 -13.26 -5.67
C PHE A 345 -7.88 -13.16 -4.15
N ASP A 346 -8.92 -13.63 -3.43
CA ASP A 346 -8.94 -13.63 -1.96
C ASP A 346 -7.84 -14.51 -1.35
N ARG A 347 -7.59 -15.69 -1.94
CA ARG A 347 -6.55 -16.61 -1.48
C ARG A 347 -5.17 -16.00 -1.58
N LEU A 348 -4.84 -15.33 -2.69
CA LEU A 348 -3.56 -14.64 -2.87
C LEU A 348 -3.33 -13.58 -1.80
N ARG A 349 -4.36 -12.86 -1.40
CA ARG A 349 -4.28 -11.87 -0.32
C ARG A 349 -4.18 -12.51 1.06
N LYS A 350 -4.99 -13.55 1.32
CA LYS A 350 -4.99 -14.25 2.61
C LYS A 350 -3.69 -14.99 2.89
N GLN A 351 -3.13 -15.63 1.86
CA GLN A 351 -1.92 -16.44 1.93
C GLN A 351 -0.70 -15.71 1.36
N TYR A 352 -0.75 -14.36 1.31
CA TYR A 352 0.34 -13.57 0.76
C TYR A 352 1.66 -13.88 1.48
N PRO A 353 2.73 -14.20 0.75
CA PRO A 353 4.01 -14.54 1.36
C PRO A 353 4.56 -13.36 2.17
N VAL A 354 5.46 -13.65 3.11
CA VAL A 354 6.09 -12.62 3.93
C VAL A 354 6.98 -11.76 3.05
N ARG A 355 6.52 -10.55 2.73
CA ARG A 355 7.32 -9.50 2.10
C ARG A 355 7.88 -8.59 3.18
N ARG A 356 9.16 -8.24 3.07
CA ARG A 356 9.82 -7.25 3.92
C ARG A 356 10.04 -5.95 3.12
N GLU A 357 10.17 -4.83 3.83
CA GLU A 357 10.53 -3.54 3.23
C GLU A 357 12.04 -3.49 2.94
N PHE A 358 12.48 -2.54 2.11
CA PHE A 358 13.89 -2.43 1.71
C PHE A 358 14.86 -2.30 2.88
N SER A 359 14.40 -1.77 4.01
CA SER A 359 15.20 -1.66 5.25
C SER A 359 15.63 -3.01 5.85
N TYR A 360 14.97 -4.09 5.46
CA TYR A 360 15.36 -5.46 5.86
C TYR A 360 16.59 -5.97 5.10
N PHE A 361 16.95 -5.37 3.97
CA PHE A 361 18.00 -5.84 3.09
C PHE A 361 19.28 -5.03 3.29
N THR A 362 20.43 -5.75 3.28
CA THR A 362 21.76 -5.14 3.28
C THR A 362 22.42 -5.33 1.94
N VAL A 363 22.67 -4.25 1.21
CA VAL A 363 23.40 -4.29 -0.05
C VAL A 363 24.91 -4.22 0.24
N LEU A 364 25.66 -5.22 -0.27
CA LEU A 364 27.12 -5.26 -0.18
C LEU A 364 27.71 -4.58 -1.41
N LEU A 365 28.43 -3.48 -1.21
CA LEU A 365 29.14 -2.76 -2.25
C LEU A 365 30.65 -3.01 -2.11
N GLN A 366 31.28 -3.54 -3.18
CA GLN A 366 32.72 -3.74 -3.21
C GLN A 366 33.44 -2.41 -3.54
N LYS A 367 34.49 -2.06 -2.79
CA LYS A 367 35.23 -0.80 -2.96
C LYS A 367 35.79 -0.59 -4.37
N ASN A 368 36.13 -1.66 -5.08
CA ASN A 368 36.70 -1.62 -6.42
C ASN A 368 35.68 -1.83 -7.55
N GLN A 369 34.38 -1.93 -7.22
CA GLN A 369 33.31 -2.26 -8.19
C GLN A 369 33.08 -1.15 -9.22
N MET A 370 33.35 0.09 -8.84
CA MET A 370 33.14 1.27 -9.69
C MET A 370 33.99 2.44 -9.19
N PRO A 371 34.15 3.54 -9.98
CA PRO A 371 34.82 4.75 -9.51
C PRO A 371 34.21 5.26 -8.19
N GLU A 372 35.04 5.79 -7.29
CA GLU A 372 34.65 6.19 -5.92
C GLU A 372 33.45 7.15 -5.91
N ALA A 373 33.42 8.14 -6.81
CA ALA A 373 32.31 9.09 -6.92
C ALA A 373 30.98 8.39 -7.24
N ASN A 374 31.00 7.36 -8.10
CA ASN A 374 29.81 6.55 -8.42
C ASN A 374 29.42 5.68 -7.22
N LEU A 375 30.38 5.10 -6.53
CA LEU A 375 30.15 4.27 -5.34
C LEU A 375 29.44 5.06 -4.23
N LEU A 376 29.91 6.28 -3.97
CA LEU A 376 29.27 7.18 -3.00
C LEU A 376 27.85 7.53 -3.42
N SER A 377 27.64 7.90 -4.69
CA SER A 377 26.30 8.22 -5.21
C SER A 377 25.34 7.02 -5.15
N VAL A 378 25.80 5.81 -5.47
CA VAL A 378 24.99 4.58 -5.36
C VAL A 378 24.64 4.30 -3.90
N ARG A 379 25.62 4.41 -3.00
CA ARG A 379 25.41 4.23 -1.57
C ARG A 379 24.35 5.20 -1.03
N GLU A 380 24.47 6.49 -1.31
CA GLU A 380 23.50 7.51 -0.87
C GLU A 380 22.09 7.22 -1.39
N ARG A 381 21.95 6.85 -2.65
CA ARG A 381 20.66 6.50 -3.24
C ARG A 381 20.05 5.25 -2.62
N LEU A 382 20.83 4.18 -2.46
CA LEU A 382 20.34 2.96 -1.81
C LEU A 382 19.90 3.22 -0.37
N GLN A 383 20.68 3.98 0.41
CA GLN A 383 20.32 4.37 1.78
C GLN A 383 19.07 5.24 1.81
N GLY A 384 18.95 6.21 0.90
CA GLY A 384 17.74 7.05 0.77
C GLY A 384 16.49 6.27 0.31
N LEU A 385 16.67 5.17 -0.43
CA LEU A 385 15.58 4.24 -0.75
C LEU A 385 15.18 3.37 0.45
N GLY A 386 16.03 3.28 1.48
CA GLY A 386 15.77 2.54 2.71
C GLY A 386 16.67 1.31 2.93
N PHE A 387 17.51 0.94 1.99
CA PHE A 387 18.44 -0.18 2.16
C PHE A 387 19.53 0.11 3.21
N THR A 388 19.93 -0.92 3.94
CA THR A 388 21.23 -0.89 4.63
C THR A 388 22.34 -1.13 3.61
N VAL A 389 23.46 -0.42 3.72
CA VAL A 389 24.59 -0.55 2.80
C VAL A 389 25.88 -0.79 3.58
N LYS A 390 26.60 -1.86 3.24
CA LYS A 390 27.94 -2.17 3.75
C LYS A 390 28.96 -2.10 2.62
N LEU A 391 30.10 -1.46 2.89
CA LEU A 391 31.25 -1.46 2.00
C LEU A 391 32.17 -2.65 2.36
N THR A 392 32.51 -3.47 1.37
CA THR A 392 33.36 -4.67 1.53
C THR A 392 34.68 -4.53 0.76
#